data_eec74270734cf6738bb7aaf19ac725e8
#
_entry.id   eec74270734cf6738bb7aaf19ac725e8
#
_cell.length_a   1.000
_cell.length_b   1.000
_cell.length_c   1.000
_cell.angle_alpha   90.00
_cell.angle_beta   90.00
_cell.angle_gamma   90.00
#
_symmetry.space_group_name_H-M   'P 1'
#
loop_
_entity.id
_entity.type
_entity.pdbx_description
1 polymer ?
#
loop_
_entity_poly.entity_id
_entity_poly.type
_entity_poly.pdbx_seq_one_letter_code
_entity_poly.pdbx_strand_id
1 'polypeptide(L)'
;MYKEIDMLENVFKHFNDFQKKSVPLCAAENVISDFVKSPLAADFQERYIMGSAYDFTMNDNFIGAEYLLPFYKMIDELGRELFHAKYTDARTLT
;
A
#
# COMPACT_ATOMS: atom_id res chain seq x y z
N MET A 1 -3.80 -28.79 -12.87
CA MET A 1 -3.39 -29.39 -11.58
C MET A 1 -4.27 -28.91 -10.45
N TYR A 2 -4.46 -27.61 -10.31
CA TYR A 2 -5.35 -27.05 -9.31
C TYR A 2 -6.47 -26.28 -10.02
N LYS A 3 -7.64 -26.89 -10.08
CA LYS A 3 -8.83 -26.34 -10.74
C LYS A 3 -9.20 -24.94 -10.21
N GLU A 4 -8.99 -24.73 -8.93
CA GLU A 4 -9.25 -23.45 -8.26
C GLU A 4 -8.29 -22.36 -8.73
N ILE A 5 -7.02 -22.69 -8.98
CA ILE A 5 -6.02 -21.74 -9.50
C ILE A 5 -6.37 -21.34 -10.93
N ASP A 6 -6.70 -22.32 -11.78
CA ASP A 6 -7.12 -22.05 -13.16
C ASP A 6 -8.37 -21.16 -13.20
N MET A 7 -9.29 -21.37 -12.27
CA MET A 7 -10.48 -20.52 -12.12
C MET A 7 -10.12 -19.10 -11.76
N LEU A 8 -9.19 -18.90 -10.81
CA LEU A 8 -8.75 -17.58 -10.41
C LEU A 8 -8.04 -16.83 -11.55
N GLU A 9 -7.18 -17.50 -12.29
CA GLU A 9 -6.50 -16.92 -13.46
C GLU A 9 -7.52 -16.46 -14.51
N ASN A 10 -8.54 -17.27 -14.77
CA ASN A 10 -9.62 -16.90 -15.68
C ASN A 10 -10.41 -15.69 -15.20
N VAL A 11 -10.72 -15.62 -13.91
CA VAL A 11 -11.40 -14.47 -13.32
C VAL A 11 -10.57 -13.20 -13.48
N PHE A 12 -9.28 -13.24 -13.16
CA PHE A 12 -8.39 -12.10 -13.33
C PHE A 12 -8.28 -11.64 -14.78
N LYS A 13 -8.17 -12.57 -15.71
CA LYS A 13 -8.13 -12.26 -17.14
C LYS A 13 -9.40 -11.56 -17.60
N HIS A 14 -10.57 -12.12 -17.27
CA HIS A 14 -11.85 -11.52 -17.65
C HIS A 14 -12.06 -10.15 -17.01
N PHE A 15 -11.68 -10.00 -15.75
CA PHE A 15 -11.75 -8.70 -15.07
C PHE A 15 -10.84 -7.65 -15.74
N ASN A 16 -9.61 -8.01 -16.08
CA ASN A 16 -8.69 -7.11 -16.75
C ASN A 16 -9.22 -6.68 -18.13
N ASP A 17 -9.81 -7.59 -18.90
CA ASP A 17 -10.42 -7.29 -20.18
C ASP A 17 -11.66 -6.39 -20.04
N PHE A 18 -12.47 -6.63 -19.03
CA PHE A 18 -13.60 -5.77 -18.67
C PHE A 18 -13.14 -4.37 -18.28
N GLN A 19 -12.12 -4.27 -17.44
CA GLN A 19 -11.61 -3.00 -16.94
C GLN A 19 -11.07 -2.09 -18.05
N LYS A 20 -10.43 -2.68 -19.07
CA LYS A 20 -9.95 -1.95 -20.25
C LYS A 20 -11.07 -1.32 -21.08
N LYS A 21 -12.29 -1.84 -20.98
CA LYS A 21 -13.46 -1.43 -21.78
C LYS A 21 -14.47 -0.62 -20.97
N SER A 22 -14.18 -0.34 -19.70
CA SER A 22 -15.11 0.33 -18.79
C SER A 22 -14.48 1.52 -18.11
N VAL A 23 -15.32 2.46 -17.71
CA VAL A 23 -14.92 3.62 -16.90
C VAL A 23 -15.56 3.47 -15.53
N PRO A 24 -14.78 3.27 -14.45
CA PRO A 24 -15.34 3.19 -13.11
C PRO A 24 -15.83 4.56 -12.65
N LEU A 25 -17.07 4.63 -12.23
CA LEU A 25 -17.68 5.87 -11.73
C LEU A 25 -18.04 5.80 -10.24
N CYS A 26 -17.59 4.77 -9.54
CA CYS A 26 -17.79 4.67 -8.10
C CYS A 26 -16.84 5.62 -7.36
N ALA A 27 -17.39 6.52 -6.55
CA ALA A 27 -16.61 7.52 -5.81
C ALA A 27 -15.69 6.90 -4.73
N ALA A 28 -15.97 5.66 -4.33
CA ALA A 28 -15.16 4.93 -3.35
C ALA A 28 -13.93 4.25 -3.97
N GLU A 29 -13.82 4.24 -5.30
CA GLU A 29 -12.75 3.60 -6.04
C GLU A 29 -11.74 4.62 -6.56
N ASN A 30 -10.47 4.22 -6.62
CA ASN A 30 -9.41 5.02 -7.21
C ASN A 30 -8.45 4.13 -8.01
N VAL A 31 -7.93 4.67 -9.09
CA VAL A 31 -6.93 4.00 -9.91
C VAL A 31 -5.54 4.32 -9.36
N ILE A 32 -4.76 3.29 -9.10
CA ILE A 32 -3.36 3.44 -8.68
C ILE A 32 -2.43 2.96 -9.79
N SER A 33 -1.29 3.65 -9.95
CA SER A 33 -0.30 3.32 -10.96
C SER A 33 0.38 1.97 -10.67
N ASP A 34 0.93 1.34 -11.70
CA ASP A 34 1.68 0.09 -11.54
C ASP A 34 2.91 0.28 -10.65
N PHE A 35 3.54 1.45 -10.71
CA PHE A 35 4.65 1.81 -9.81
C PHE A 35 4.22 1.79 -8.34
N VAL A 36 3.06 2.34 -8.01
CA VAL A 36 2.53 2.35 -6.64
C VAL A 36 2.08 0.96 -6.20
N LYS A 37 1.63 0.10 -7.12
CA LYS A 37 1.25 -1.28 -6.82
C LYS A 37 2.45 -2.17 -6.51
N SER A 38 3.63 -1.89 -7.08
CA SER A 38 4.78 -2.77 -6.99
C SER A 38 5.24 -3.06 -5.55
N PRO A 39 5.27 -2.10 -4.61
CA PRO A 39 5.61 -2.39 -3.21
C PRO A 39 4.61 -3.31 -2.50
N LEU A 40 3.36 -3.36 -2.95
CA LEU A 40 2.34 -4.24 -2.35
C LEU A 40 2.63 -5.73 -2.62
N ALA A 41 3.42 -6.04 -3.64
CA ALA A 41 3.87 -7.39 -3.96
C ALA A 41 5.29 -7.69 -3.42
N ALA A 42 5.93 -6.73 -2.76
CA ALA A 42 7.26 -6.88 -2.18
C ALA A 42 7.21 -7.48 -0.77
N ASP A 43 8.32 -8.04 -0.33
CA ASP A 43 8.43 -8.68 0.99
C ASP A 43 8.21 -7.70 2.16
N PHE A 44 8.27 -6.39 1.91
CA PHE A 44 7.97 -5.38 2.91
C PHE A 44 6.58 -5.51 3.54
N GLN A 45 5.59 -5.96 2.78
CA GLN A 45 4.24 -6.14 3.30
C GLN A 45 4.13 -7.27 4.34
N GLU A 46 5.12 -8.15 4.41
CA GLU A 46 5.17 -9.27 5.35
C GLU A 46 5.72 -8.86 6.72
N ARG A 47 6.22 -7.63 6.86
CA ARG A 47 6.88 -7.15 8.06
C ARG A 47 5.93 -6.48 9.02
N TYR A 48 6.27 -6.56 10.29
CA TYR A 48 5.55 -5.94 11.37
C TYR A 48 6.36 -4.80 11.98
N ILE A 49 5.73 -3.64 12.13
CA ILE A 49 6.33 -2.47 12.77
C ILE A 49 5.46 -2.04 13.94
N MET A 50 6.12 -1.75 15.06
CA MET A 50 5.51 -1.17 16.25
C MET A 50 5.93 0.30 16.39
N GLY A 51 5.14 1.06 17.13
CA GLY A 51 5.42 2.46 17.43
C GLY A 51 4.32 3.41 17.00
N SER A 52 4.45 4.65 17.42
CA SER A 52 3.51 5.71 17.03
C SER A 52 3.85 6.28 15.64
N ALA A 53 2.91 7.02 15.07
CA ALA A 53 3.12 7.73 13.80
C ALA A 53 4.31 8.70 13.83
N TYR A 54 4.72 9.12 15.00
CA TYR A 54 5.77 10.13 15.20
C TYR A 54 7.07 9.55 15.77
N ASP A 55 7.09 8.26 16.06
CA ASP A 55 8.27 7.57 16.54
C ASP A 55 8.90 6.76 15.40
N PHE A 56 9.88 7.33 14.76
CA PHE A 56 10.62 6.71 13.66
C PHE A 56 11.93 6.08 14.13
N THR A 57 11.96 5.58 15.35
CA THR A 57 13.13 4.95 15.97
C THR A 57 13.03 3.43 15.95
N MET A 58 14.17 2.78 16.21
CA MET A 58 14.23 1.32 16.35
C MET A 58 13.82 0.82 17.75
N ASN A 59 13.45 1.73 18.65
CA ASN A 59 13.02 1.33 19.99
C ASN A 59 11.81 0.40 19.90
N ASP A 60 11.94 -0.77 20.53
CA ASP A 60 10.90 -1.80 20.60
C ASP A 60 10.45 -2.38 19.26
N ASN A 61 11.20 -2.14 18.18
CA ASN A 61 10.92 -2.72 16.88
C ASN A 61 11.70 -4.02 16.61
N PHE A 62 11.21 -4.78 15.64
CA PHE A 62 11.83 -6.02 15.20
C PHE A 62 13.01 -5.75 14.26
N ILE A 63 13.95 -6.70 14.20
CA ILE A 63 15.07 -6.65 13.27
C ILE A 63 14.53 -6.58 11.83
N GLY A 64 15.06 -5.66 11.05
CA GLY A 64 14.61 -5.38 9.69
C GLY A 64 13.66 -4.17 9.58
N ALA A 65 13.08 -3.72 10.68
CA ALA A 65 12.21 -2.54 10.70
C ALA A 65 12.95 -1.24 10.32
N GLU A 66 14.26 -1.19 10.53
CA GLU A 66 15.10 -0.05 10.14
C GLU A 66 15.01 0.32 8.67
N TYR A 67 14.71 -0.66 7.80
CA TYR A 67 14.52 -0.42 6.37
C TYR A 67 13.16 0.17 6.02
N LEU A 68 12.18 0.03 6.90
CA LEU A 68 10.82 0.53 6.72
C LEU A 68 10.58 1.89 7.38
N LEU A 69 11.26 2.19 8.47
CA LEU A 69 11.10 3.46 9.19
C LEU A 69 11.29 4.70 8.34
N PRO A 70 12.27 4.76 7.40
CA PRO A 70 12.42 5.91 6.51
C PRO A 70 11.20 6.20 5.64
N PHE A 71 10.43 5.16 5.27
CA PHE A 71 9.19 5.35 4.50
C PHE A 71 8.13 6.08 5.31
N TYR A 72 7.97 5.76 6.58
CA TYR A 72 7.02 6.44 7.45
C TYR A 72 7.37 7.92 7.61
N LYS A 73 8.64 8.22 7.81
CA LYS A 73 9.12 9.60 7.89
C LYS A 73 8.86 10.36 6.59
N MET A 74 9.20 9.76 5.47
CA MET A 74 8.99 10.35 4.15
C MET A 74 7.51 10.60 3.87
N ILE A 75 6.63 9.67 4.22
CA ILE A 75 5.17 9.81 4.05
C ILE A 75 4.66 10.99 4.88
N ASP A 76 5.11 11.12 6.12
CA ASP A 76 4.72 12.25 6.98
C ASP A 76 5.18 13.60 6.40
N GLU A 77 6.43 13.68 5.95
CA GLU A 77 6.98 14.90 5.34
C GLU A 77 6.23 15.28 4.06
N LEU A 78 6.05 14.32 3.15
CA LEU A 78 5.32 14.55 1.89
C LEU A 78 3.85 14.88 2.11
N GLY A 79 3.21 14.24 3.07
CA GLY A 79 1.82 14.53 3.42
C GLY A 79 1.64 15.96 3.93
N ARG A 80 2.54 16.41 4.79
CA ARG A 80 2.51 17.80 5.29
C ARG A 80 2.73 18.80 4.17
N GLU A 81 3.65 18.54 3.27
CA GLU A 81 3.91 19.40 2.12
C GLU A 81 2.70 19.44 1.17
N LEU A 82 2.18 18.28 0.78
CA LEU A 82 1.09 18.17 -0.19
C LEU A 82 -0.21 18.81 0.29
N PHE A 83 -0.56 18.62 1.56
CA PHE A 83 -1.81 19.11 2.14
C PHE A 83 -1.66 20.41 2.95
N HIS A 84 -0.46 20.97 3.01
CA HIS A 84 -0.13 22.13 3.87
C HIS A 84 -0.57 21.92 5.32
N ALA A 85 -0.44 20.70 5.80
CA ALA A 85 -0.91 20.27 7.11
C ALA A 85 0.23 20.33 8.15
N LYS A 86 -0.15 20.58 9.40
CA LYS A 86 0.81 20.54 10.53
C LYS A 86 1.10 19.10 10.95
N TYR A 87 0.11 18.23 10.85
CA TYR A 87 0.19 16.83 11.21
C TYR A 87 -0.45 15.97 10.12
N THR A 88 0.16 14.83 9.83
CA THR A 88 -0.36 13.83 8.89
C THR A 88 -0.16 12.43 9.44
N ASP A 89 -1.07 11.55 9.12
CA ASP A 89 -0.93 10.11 9.36
C ASP A 89 -1.61 9.38 8.21
N ALA A 90 -0.82 8.69 7.40
CA ALA A 90 -1.31 7.96 6.23
C ALA A 90 -1.49 6.47 6.49
N ARG A 91 -1.38 6.02 7.73
CA ARG A 91 -1.58 4.62 8.08
C ARG A 91 -3.05 4.23 7.94
N THR A 92 -3.27 3.04 7.39
CA THR A 92 -4.61 2.45 7.30
C THR A 92 -5.12 2.09 8.69
N LEU A 93 -6.30 2.55 9.06
CA LEU A 93 -6.89 2.31 10.38
C LEU A 93 -7.76 1.04 10.42
N THR A 94 -8.23 0.60 9.29
CA THR A 94 -9.07 -0.61 9.18
C THR A 94 -8.73 -1.40 7.93
#